data_e3358616f22e517f9d45c9326f26a6c1
#
_entry.id   e3358616f22e517f9d45c9326f26a6c1
#
_cell.length_a   1.000
_cell.length_b   1.000
_cell.length_c   1.000
_cell.angle_alpha   90.00
_cell.angle_beta   90.00
_cell.angle_gamma   90.00
#
_symmetry.space_group_name_H-M   'P 1'
#
loop_
_entity.id
_entity.type
_entity.pdbx_description
1 polymer ?
#
loop_
_entity_poly.entity_id
_entity_poly.type
_entity_poly.pdbx_seq_one_letter_code
_entity_poly.pdbx_strand_id
1 'polypeptide(L)'
;EEVVSFTHKVIGEEAGFNGEVAIFKLEYSDQSSSAPTSMVLKIPTALKNRTLGQTMGLYEKEIRFYRDLESSVNIRTPRHYYSALDIADDPDVVLERLVGLNKLPMWLIAILAAIAGWVISFTPRRYALLIEDLSGYRLGDQANGCSEEDTKHVLTAMAKFHGQFWGSKELPGMTWIAPVAATSKIIQMMYLQNVGKFISANKDTLSERQLQLTQWFKVNGQALTEIQGEESPTLLHGDFRLDNICFDDAKGEIMLFDWQTMSSGPGGLDMAYFLSAALPVGTAEEKINELISLYHEALKAEGVKISA
;
A
#
# COMPACT_ATOMS: atom_id res chain seq x y z
N GLU A 1 9.48 -9.61 -31.70
CA GLU A 1 9.39 -10.95 -31.08
C GLU A 1 7.91 -11.31 -30.95
N GLU A 2 7.52 -12.48 -31.49
CA GLU A 2 6.11 -12.89 -31.52
C GLU A 2 5.88 -13.99 -30.47
N VAL A 3 4.86 -13.82 -29.63
CA VAL A 3 4.41 -14.86 -28.69
C VAL A 3 3.64 -15.91 -29.49
N VAL A 4 4.14 -17.15 -29.51
CA VAL A 4 3.52 -18.26 -30.23
C VAL A 4 2.57 -19.08 -29.38
N SER A 5 2.82 -19.13 -28.06
CA SER A 5 1.91 -19.75 -27.10
C SER A 5 2.04 -19.14 -25.71
N PHE A 6 1.03 -19.36 -24.89
CA PHE A 6 1.10 -19.04 -23.46
C PHE A 6 0.29 -20.02 -22.63
N THR A 7 0.72 -20.17 -21.39
CA THR A 7 -0.07 -20.83 -20.34
C THR A 7 -0.30 -19.85 -19.21
N HIS A 8 -1.35 -20.03 -18.42
CA HIS A 8 -1.59 -19.19 -17.26
C HIS A 8 -2.04 -20.01 -16.05
N LYS A 9 -1.75 -19.46 -14.87
CA LYS A 9 -2.19 -19.99 -13.60
C LYS A 9 -2.70 -18.85 -12.73
N VAL A 10 -3.97 -18.90 -12.34
CA VAL A 10 -4.52 -17.97 -11.36
C VAL A 10 -3.92 -18.28 -9.99
N ILE A 11 -3.48 -17.25 -9.27
CA ILE A 11 -2.89 -17.34 -7.94
C ILE A 11 -3.67 -16.46 -6.97
N GLY A 12 -3.70 -16.83 -5.70
CA GLY A 12 -4.30 -16.00 -4.65
C GLY A 12 -5.82 -15.96 -4.64
N GLU A 13 -6.52 -17.01 -5.09
CA GLU A 13 -7.99 -17.08 -5.02
C GLU A 13 -8.54 -16.85 -3.60
N GLU A 14 -7.73 -17.12 -2.55
CA GLU A 14 -8.08 -16.88 -1.15
C GLU A 14 -7.37 -15.63 -0.56
N ALA A 15 -6.30 -15.13 -1.18
CA ALA A 15 -5.45 -14.06 -0.63
C ALA A 15 -5.68 -12.68 -1.26
N GLY A 16 -6.20 -12.61 -2.49
CA GLY A 16 -6.40 -11.35 -3.22
C GLY A 16 -7.70 -10.65 -2.84
N PHE A 17 -7.66 -9.70 -1.89
CA PHE A 17 -8.86 -8.96 -1.48
C PHE A 17 -9.41 -8.04 -2.59
N ASN A 18 -8.54 -7.43 -3.42
CA ASN A 18 -8.91 -6.40 -4.37
C ASN A 18 -8.65 -6.74 -5.85
N GLY A 19 -7.98 -7.86 -6.18
CA GLY A 19 -7.64 -8.21 -7.56
C GLY A 19 -7.50 -9.70 -7.78
N GLU A 20 -7.75 -10.14 -9.01
CA GLU A 20 -7.35 -11.46 -9.47
C GLU A 20 -5.94 -11.34 -10.06
N VAL A 21 -5.08 -12.28 -9.70
CA VAL A 21 -3.70 -12.31 -10.13
C VAL A 21 -3.43 -13.62 -10.87
N ALA A 22 -2.84 -13.52 -12.05
CA ALA A 22 -2.46 -14.69 -12.83
C ALA A 22 -1.00 -14.59 -13.29
N ILE A 23 -0.27 -15.70 -13.17
CA ILE A 23 1.06 -15.83 -13.76
C ILE A 23 0.88 -16.37 -15.18
N PHE A 24 1.44 -15.67 -16.16
CA PHE A 24 1.54 -16.08 -17.55
C PHE A 24 2.95 -16.57 -17.84
N LYS A 25 3.07 -17.74 -18.44
CA LYS A 25 4.32 -18.23 -19.03
C LYS A 25 4.20 -18.12 -20.54
N LEU A 26 5.19 -17.52 -21.17
CA LEU A 26 5.19 -17.14 -22.58
C LEU A 26 6.24 -17.94 -23.34
N GLU A 27 5.89 -18.36 -24.53
CA GLU A 27 6.80 -18.96 -25.51
C GLU A 27 6.88 -18.04 -26.73
N TYR A 28 8.10 -17.81 -27.21
CA TYR A 28 8.37 -16.91 -28.32
C TYR A 28 8.79 -17.71 -29.56
N SER A 29 8.53 -17.17 -30.74
CA SER A 29 8.97 -17.75 -32.02
C SER A 29 10.49 -17.82 -32.12
N ASP A 30 11.20 -16.89 -31.50
CA ASP A 30 12.64 -16.87 -31.36
C ASP A 30 13.03 -17.28 -29.94
N GLN A 31 13.63 -18.46 -29.79
CA GLN A 31 14.11 -18.98 -28.51
C GLN A 31 15.35 -18.24 -27.95
N SER A 32 16.02 -17.42 -28.78
CA SER A 32 17.12 -16.55 -28.34
C SER A 32 16.64 -15.20 -27.79
N SER A 33 15.32 -14.98 -27.73
CA SER A 33 14.70 -13.77 -27.23
C SER A 33 15.14 -13.44 -25.80
N SER A 34 15.46 -12.17 -25.53
CA SER A 34 15.70 -11.65 -24.19
C SER A 34 14.40 -11.17 -23.52
N ALA A 35 13.26 -11.36 -24.15
CA ALA A 35 11.96 -10.99 -23.62
C ALA A 35 11.59 -11.86 -22.40
N PRO A 36 10.82 -11.33 -21.44
CA PRO A 36 10.44 -12.06 -20.23
C PRO A 36 9.57 -13.28 -20.58
N THR A 37 9.99 -14.45 -20.12
CA THR A 37 9.26 -15.71 -20.32
C THR A 37 8.13 -15.93 -19.32
N SER A 38 8.05 -15.08 -18.29
CA SER A 38 6.98 -15.11 -17.29
C SER A 38 6.60 -13.68 -16.90
N MET A 39 5.30 -13.45 -16.70
CA MET A 39 4.74 -12.16 -16.30
C MET A 39 3.57 -12.39 -15.36
N VAL A 40 3.28 -11.39 -14.53
CA VAL A 40 2.09 -11.35 -13.66
C VAL A 40 1.09 -10.38 -14.24
N LEU A 41 -0.14 -10.85 -14.45
CA LEU A 41 -1.29 -10.03 -14.79
C LEU A 41 -2.14 -9.81 -13.53
N LYS A 42 -2.41 -8.56 -13.20
CA LYS A 42 -3.42 -8.14 -12.21
C LYS A 42 -4.63 -7.56 -12.95
N ILE A 43 -5.81 -8.05 -12.60
CA ILE A 43 -7.11 -7.58 -13.11
C ILE A 43 -8.09 -7.37 -11.96
N PRO A 44 -9.21 -6.65 -12.17
CA PRO A 44 -10.19 -6.46 -11.10
C PRO A 44 -10.79 -7.77 -10.63
N THR A 45 -10.93 -7.92 -9.31
CA THR A 45 -11.64 -9.06 -8.71
C THR A 45 -13.15 -9.04 -9.00
N ALA A 46 -13.87 -10.06 -8.52
CA ALA A 46 -15.32 -10.16 -8.63
C ALA A 46 -16.06 -8.98 -7.95
N LEU A 47 -17.27 -8.70 -8.41
CA LEU A 47 -18.04 -7.44 -8.21
C LEU A 47 -18.00 -6.79 -6.82
N LYS A 48 -18.07 -7.53 -5.72
CA LYS A 48 -18.21 -6.92 -4.39
C LYS A 48 -16.95 -6.14 -3.94
N ASN A 49 -15.79 -6.77 -4.01
CA ASN A 49 -14.54 -6.15 -3.60
C ASN A 49 -14.05 -5.14 -4.66
N ARG A 50 -14.36 -5.39 -5.94
CA ARG A 50 -14.12 -4.46 -7.03
C ARG A 50 -14.76 -3.10 -6.81
N THR A 51 -16.02 -3.07 -6.35
CA THR A 51 -16.72 -1.81 -6.05
C THR A 51 -15.97 -0.99 -5.01
N LEU A 52 -15.48 -1.63 -3.94
CA LEU A 52 -14.67 -0.98 -2.92
C LEU A 52 -13.36 -0.43 -3.51
N GLY A 53 -12.62 -1.27 -4.23
CA GLY A 53 -11.35 -0.87 -4.87
C GLY A 53 -11.51 0.30 -5.84
N GLN A 54 -12.60 0.30 -6.63
CA GLN A 54 -12.93 1.42 -7.52
C GLN A 54 -13.32 2.69 -6.75
N THR A 55 -14.15 2.58 -5.70
CA THR A 55 -14.55 3.74 -4.88
C THR A 55 -13.35 4.43 -4.23
N MET A 56 -12.35 3.65 -3.84
CA MET A 56 -11.12 4.16 -3.21
C MET A 56 -10.02 4.51 -4.22
N GLY A 57 -10.24 4.30 -5.52
CA GLY A 57 -9.26 4.56 -6.57
C GLY A 57 -8.00 3.67 -6.52
N LEU A 58 -8.08 2.48 -5.88
CA LEU A 58 -6.92 1.63 -5.62
C LEU A 58 -6.24 1.17 -6.92
N TYR A 59 -7.01 0.75 -7.88
CA TYR A 59 -6.52 0.26 -9.18
C TYR A 59 -5.85 1.36 -10.00
N GLU A 60 -6.44 2.55 -10.01
CA GLU A 60 -5.90 3.69 -10.72
C GLU A 60 -4.58 4.16 -10.12
N LYS A 61 -4.48 4.18 -8.78
CA LYS A 61 -3.24 4.53 -8.08
C LYS A 61 -2.09 3.59 -8.46
N GLU A 62 -2.33 2.29 -8.44
CA GLU A 62 -1.30 1.31 -8.80
C GLU A 62 -0.86 1.46 -10.26
N ILE A 63 -1.79 1.63 -11.20
CA ILE A 63 -1.46 1.86 -12.62
C ILE A 63 -0.66 3.15 -12.79
N ARG A 64 -1.07 4.25 -12.15
CA ARG A 64 -0.34 5.52 -12.19
C ARG A 64 1.05 5.40 -11.61
N PHE A 65 1.21 4.67 -10.51
CA PHE A 65 2.54 4.40 -9.95
C PHE A 65 3.47 3.76 -10.99
N TYR A 66 3.07 2.65 -11.58
CA TYR A 66 3.90 1.93 -12.54
C TYR A 66 4.13 2.70 -13.84
N ARG A 67 3.19 3.53 -14.26
CA ARG A 67 3.30 4.31 -15.48
C ARG A 67 4.10 5.59 -15.31
N ASP A 68 3.88 6.29 -14.19
CA ASP A 68 4.29 7.69 -14.03
C ASP A 68 5.42 7.86 -13.00
N LEU A 69 5.66 6.90 -12.09
CA LEU A 69 6.56 7.07 -10.95
C LEU A 69 7.60 5.94 -10.77
N GLU A 70 7.30 4.71 -11.20
CA GLU A 70 8.13 3.52 -10.96
C GLU A 70 9.59 3.72 -11.33
N SER A 71 9.88 4.29 -12.49
CA SER A 71 11.25 4.49 -12.97
C SER A 71 12.05 5.52 -12.19
N SER A 72 11.42 6.28 -11.30
CA SER A 72 12.05 7.37 -10.53
C SER A 72 12.21 7.06 -9.04
N VAL A 73 11.60 6.00 -8.52
CA VAL A 73 11.68 5.69 -7.09
C VAL A 73 12.97 4.97 -6.71
N ASN A 74 13.54 5.31 -5.54
CA ASN A 74 14.78 4.74 -5.00
C ASN A 74 14.57 3.41 -4.25
N ILE A 75 13.53 2.67 -4.63
CA ILE A 75 13.30 1.32 -4.13
C ILE A 75 12.98 0.43 -5.33
N ARG A 76 13.51 -0.79 -5.34
CA ARG A 76 13.24 -1.71 -6.44
C ARG A 76 11.77 -2.14 -6.40
N THR A 77 11.17 -2.20 -7.60
CA THR A 77 9.78 -2.63 -7.81
C THR A 77 9.75 -3.67 -8.93
N PRO A 78 8.68 -4.45 -9.08
CA PRO A 78 8.49 -5.27 -10.26
C PRO A 78 8.51 -4.40 -11.52
N ARG A 79 9.24 -4.84 -12.53
CA ARG A 79 9.29 -4.13 -13.82
C ARG A 79 7.90 -4.04 -14.44
N HIS A 80 7.52 -2.85 -14.86
CA HIS A 80 6.29 -2.61 -15.61
C HIS A 80 6.44 -3.01 -17.07
N TYR A 81 5.49 -3.80 -17.61
CA TYR A 81 5.46 -4.16 -19.00
C TYR A 81 4.31 -3.52 -19.76
N TYR A 82 3.12 -3.50 -19.16
CA TYR A 82 1.93 -2.91 -19.77
C TYR A 82 0.89 -2.56 -18.71
N SER A 83 0.14 -1.51 -18.98
CA SER A 83 -1.06 -1.20 -18.20
C SER A 83 -2.14 -0.59 -19.06
N ALA A 84 -3.39 -0.85 -18.71
CA ALA A 84 -4.57 -0.26 -19.33
C ALA A 84 -5.60 0.10 -18.27
N LEU A 85 -6.24 1.24 -18.48
CA LEU A 85 -7.33 1.76 -17.67
C LEU A 85 -8.35 2.39 -18.63
N ASP A 86 -9.60 1.94 -18.60
CA ASP A 86 -10.60 2.42 -19.58
C ASP A 86 -11.13 3.82 -19.24
N ILE A 87 -11.25 4.15 -17.95
CA ILE A 87 -11.69 5.47 -17.47
C ILE A 87 -10.81 5.88 -16.29
N ALA A 88 -10.14 7.01 -16.40
CA ALA A 88 -9.43 7.67 -15.31
C ALA A 88 -10.29 8.80 -14.74
N ASP A 89 -10.32 8.92 -13.41
CA ASP A 89 -10.86 10.11 -12.77
C ASP A 89 -9.86 11.27 -12.87
N ASP A 90 -10.38 12.49 -12.89
CA ASP A 90 -9.56 13.68 -12.72
C ASP A 90 -9.05 13.72 -11.26
N PRO A 91 -7.73 13.65 -11.02
CA PRO A 91 -7.18 13.58 -9.67
C PRO A 91 -7.52 14.79 -8.81
N ASP A 92 -7.57 15.98 -9.40
CA ASP A 92 -7.89 17.22 -8.68
C ASP A 92 -9.32 17.16 -8.16
N VAL A 93 -10.26 16.72 -8.99
CA VAL A 93 -11.66 16.54 -8.61
C VAL A 93 -11.82 15.47 -7.54
N VAL A 94 -11.05 14.38 -7.61
CA VAL A 94 -11.07 13.33 -6.58
C VAL A 94 -10.54 13.86 -5.26
N LEU A 95 -9.42 14.57 -5.26
CA LEU A 95 -8.85 15.16 -4.05
C LEU A 95 -9.79 16.19 -3.42
N GLU A 96 -10.38 17.09 -4.21
CA GLU A 96 -11.38 18.06 -3.73
C GLU A 96 -12.58 17.37 -3.07
N ARG A 97 -13.06 16.27 -3.65
CA ARG A 97 -14.14 15.46 -3.06
C ARG A 97 -13.74 14.87 -1.72
N LEU A 98 -12.55 14.27 -1.63
CA LEU A 98 -12.04 13.68 -0.38
C LEU A 98 -11.93 14.74 0.72
N VAL A 99 -11.32 15.87 0.44
CA VAL A 99 -11.24 17.02 1.36
C VAL A 99 -12.63 17.55 1.73
N GLY A 100 -13.54 17.62 0.76
CA GLY A 100 -14.93 18.02 0.97
C GLY A 100 -15.69 17.09 1.91
N LEU A 101 -15.46 15.77 1.82
CA LEU A 101 -16.08 14.80 2.69
C LEU A 101 -15.69 14.99 4.17
N ASN A 102 -14.48 15.44 4.47
CA ASN A 102 -14.07 15.73 5.84
C ASN A 102 -14.90 16.85 6.52
N LYS A 103 -15.60 17.69 5.75
CA LYS A 103 -16.48 18.75 6.26
C LYS A 103 -17.89 18.25 6.58
N LEU A 104 -18.27 17.06 6.11
CA LEU A 104 -19.61 16.51 6.26
C LEU A 104 -19.75 15.66 7.55
N PRO A 105 -20.96 15.55 8.11
CA PRO A 105 -21.20 14.60 9.19
C PRO A 105 -21.07 13.15 8.70
N MET A 106 -20.58 12.24 9.55
CA MET A 106 -20.29 10.84 9.18
C MET A 106 -21.50 10.09 8.60
N TRP A 107 -22.71 10.34 9.11
CA TRP A 107 -23.92 9.68 8.60
C TRP A 107 -24.18 10.06 7.13
N LEU A 108 -23.89 11.31 6.74
CA LEU A 108 -24.05 11.75 5.35
C LEU A 108 -22.96 11.15 4.45
N ILE A 109 -21.73 11.05 4.93
CA ILE A 109 -20.64 10.35 4.21
C ILE A 109 -21.02 8.90 3.96
N ALA A 110 -21.60 8.20 4.96
CA ALA A 110 -22.04 6.81 4.81
C ALA A 110 -23.14 6.67 3.72
N ILE A 111 -24.09 7.59 3.66
CA ILE A 111 -25.11 7.60 2.61
C ILE A 111 -24.49 7.84 1.23
N LEU A 112 -23.61 8.85 1.12
CA LEU A 112 -22.92 9.17 -0.14
C LEU A 112 -22.06 8.01 -0.62
N ALA A 113 -21.33 7.34 0.28
CA ALA A 113 -20.54 6.17 -0.02
C ALA A 113 -21.40 5.00 -0.52
N ALA A 114 -22.58 4.78 0.10
CA ALA A 114 -23.52 3.76 -0.34
C ALA A 114 -24.09 4.06 -1.73
N ILE A 115 -24.45 5.31 -2.01
CA ILE A 115 -24.91 5.75 -3.33
C ILE A 115 -23.80 5.59 -4.37
N ALA A 116 -22.59 6.05 -4.06
CA ALA A 116 -21.43 5.90 -4.96
C ALA A 116 -21.14 4.42 -5.26
N GLY A 117 -21.14 3.56 -4.25
CA GLY A 117 -20.98 2.12 -4.41
C GLY A 117 -22.08 1.50 -5.28
N TRP A 118 -23.33 1.94 -5.10
CA TRP A 118 -24.43 1.50 -5.93
C TRP A 118 -24.27 1.92 -7.40
N VAL A 119 -23.94 3.18 -7.66
CA VAL A 119 -23.69 3.69 -9.03
C VAL A 119 -22.53 2.93 -9.69
N ILE A 120 -21.40 2.77 -8.98
CA ILE A 120 -20.21 2.08 -9.48
C ILE A 120 -20.52 0.62 -9.82
N SER A 121 -21.42 -0.04 -9.10
CA SER A 121 -21.79 -1.43 -9.39
C SER A 121 -22.41 -1.63 -10.79
N PHE A 122 -22.99 -0.58 -11.38
CA PHE A 122 -23.53 -0.59 -12.75
C PHE A 122 -22.51 -0.16 -13.80
N THR A 123 -21.41 0.46 -13.40
CA THR A 123 -20.36 0.96 -14.29
C THR A 123 -19.00 0.40 -13.91
N PRO A 124 -18.81 -0.94 -13.97
CA PRO A 124 -17.55 -1.55 -13.59
C PRO A 124 -16.45 -1.13 -14.58
N ARG A 125 -15.44 -0.44 -14.08
CA ARG A 125 -14.27 -0.06 -14.89
C ARG A 125 -13.37 -1.28 -15.13
N ARG A 126 -12.77 -1.32 -16.30
CA ARG A 126 -11.77 -2.33 -16.64
C ARG A 126 -10.39 -1.75 -16.46
N TYR A 127 -9.50 -2.55 -15.92
CA TYR A 127 -8.08 -2.24 -15.87
C TYR A 127 -7.28 -3.54 -16.01
N ALA A 128 -6.04 -3.41 -16.43
CA ALA A 128 -5.09 -4.50 -16.48
C ALA A 128 -3.70 -3.93 -16.17
N LEU A 129 -2.92 -4.66 -15.40
CA LEU A 129 -1.53 -4.34 -15.08
C LEU A 129 -0.68 -5.58 -15.31
N LEU A 130 0.32 -5.47 -16.17
CA LEU A 130 1.28 -6.53 -16.50
C LEU A 130 2.65 -6.14 -15.97
N ILE A 131 3.16 -6.94 -15.04
CA ILE A 131 4.42 -6.67 -14.34
C ILE A 131 5.31 -7.92 -14.27
N GLU A 132 6.52 -7.75 -13.78
CA GLU A 132 7.50 -8.81 -13.56
C GLU A 132 6.95 -9.90 -12.64
N ASP A 133 7.23 -11.16 -12.99
CA ASP A 133 6.97 -12.32 -12.15
C ASP A 133 8.07 -12.44 -11.09
N LEU A 134 7.68 -12.28 -9.83
CA LEU A 134 8.58 -12.33 -8.68
C LEU A 134 8.73 -13.73 -8.08
N SER A 135 8.20 -14.78 -8.69
CA SER A 135 8.24 -16.14 -8.15
C SER A 135 9.67 -16.73 -8.01
N GLY A 136 10.65 -16.08 -8.65
CA GLY A 136 12.07 -16.43 -8.52
C GLY A 136 12.78 -15.84 -7.30
N TYR A 137 12.11 -15.01 -6.51
CA TYR A 137 12.66 -14.33 -5.34
C TYR A 137 12.06 -14.88 -4.04
N ARG A 138 12.72 -14.64 -2.90
CA ARG A 138 12.18 -15.00 -1.60
C ARG A 138 11.10 -14.01 -1.19
N LEU A 139 9.84 -14.46 -1.14
CA LEU A 139 8.72 -13.63 -0.68
C LEU A 139 8.76 -13.48 0.84
N GLY A 140 8.41 -12.29 1.32
CA GLY A 140 8.12 -12.08 2.73
C GLY A 140 6.87 -12.87 3.15
N ASP A 141 6.78 -13.17 4.43
CA ASP A 141 5.68 -13.94 5.03
C ASP A 141 5.27 -13.27 6.34
N GLN A 142 4.14 -12.56 6.29
CA GLN A 142 3.60 -11.84 7.43
C GLN A 142 3.26 -12.76 8.62
N ALA A 143 2.84 -14.01 8.35
CA ALA A 143 2.45 -14.94 9.40
C ALA A 143 3.66 -15.48 10.18
N ASN A 144 4.80 -15.62 9.51
CA ASN A 144 6.04 -16.12 10.10
C ASN A 144 6.96 -14.99 10.63
N GLY A 145 6.67 -13.75 10.28
CA GLY A 145 7.46 -12.59 10.68
C GLY A 145 8.78 -12.47 9.90
N CYS A 146 9.69 -11.66 10.42
CA CYS A 146 10.92 -11.26 9.76
C CYS A 146 12.13 -11.52 10.66
N SER A 147 13.25 -11.94 10.06
CA SER A 147 14.52 -12.00 10.78
C SER A 147 15.00 -10.59 11.17
N GLU A 148 15.85 -10.48 12.17
CA GLU A 148 16.43 -9.18 12.56
C GLU A 148 17.24 -8.56 11.42
N GLU A 149 17.97 -9.34 10.66
CA GLU A 149 18.78 -8.91 9.52
C GLU A 149 17.86 -8.37 8.40
N ASP A 150 16.83 -9.13 8.01
CA ASP A 150 15.85 -8.69 7.03
C ASP A 150 15.09 -7.43 7.52
N THR A 151 14.74 -7.36 8.81
CA THR A 151 14.07 -6.16 9.39
C THR A 151 14.94 -4.92 9.23
N LYS A 152 16.22 -4.99 9.56
CA LYS A 152 17.18 -3.89 9.39
C LYS A 152 17.34 -3.49 7.92
N HIS A 153 17.38 -4.48 7.05
CA HIS A 153 17.48 -4.27 5.61
C HIS A 153 16.26 -3.55 5.05
N VAL A 154 15.06 -4.00 5.41
CA VAL A 154 13.79 -3.36 5.02
C VAL A 154 13.71 -1.93 5.52
N LEU A 155 14.05 -1.67 6.79
CA LEU A 155 14.02 -0.32 7.36
C LEU A 155 15.00 0.63 6.66
N THR A 156 16.18 0.13 6.28
CA THR A 156 17.17 0.93 5.53
C THR A 156 16.66 1.27 4.13
N ALA A 157 16.08 0.30 3.42
CA ALA A 157 15.50 0.54 2.11
C ALA A 157 14.28 1.48 2.16
N MET A 158 13.43 1.31 3.19
CA MET A 158 12.29 2.20 3.47
C MET A 158 12.76 3.64 3.71
N ALA A 159 13.81 3.83 4.51
CA ALA A 159 14.36 5.15 4.78
C ALA A 159 14.89 5.85 3.52
N LYS A 160 15.57 5.12 2.62
CA LYS A 160 16.00 5.64 1.32
C LYS A 160 14.82 6.06 0.45
N PHE A 161 13.79 5.24 0.38
CA PHE A 161 12.56 5.55 -0.34
C PHE A 161 11.86 6.78 0.23
N HIS A 162 11.65 6.85 1.54
CA HIS A 162 11.05 8.00 2.20
C HIS A 162 11.92 9.26 2.07
N GLY A 163 13.24 9.13 2.22
CA GLY A 163 14.20 10.25 2.10
C GLY A 163 14.11 10.96 0.76
N GLN A 164 13.88 10.22 -0.33
CA GLN A 164 13.72 10.77 -1.67
C GLN A 164 12.60 11.81 -1.77
N PHE A 165 11.48 11.56 -1.10
CA PHE A 165 10.27 12.40 -1.19
C PHE A 165 10.06 13.27 0.05
N TRP A 166 10.96 13.23 1.03
CA TRP A 166 10.80 13.92 2.31
C TRP A 166 10.75 15.43 2.14
N GLY A 167 9.60 16.03 2.45
CA GLY A 167 9.39 17.46 2.26
C GLY A 167 9.48 17.92 0.80
N SER A 168 9.28 17.01 -0.15
CA SER A 168 9.34 17.31 -1.58
C SER A 168 8.30 18.35 -1.97
N LYS A 169 8.73 19.33 -2.77
CA LYS A 169 7.85 20.35 -3.36
C LYS A 169 7.01 19.82 -4.52
N GLU A 170 7.39 18.68 -5.08
CA GLU A 170 6.70 18.04 -6.21
C GLU A 170 5.53 17.20 -5.75
N LEU A 171 5.63 16.58 -4.56
CA LEU A 171 4.63 15.68 -4.01
C LEU A 171 3.22 16.32 -3.89
N PRO A 172 3.06 17.59 -3.45
CA PRO A 172 1.75 18.25 -3.44
C PRO A 172 1.13 18.46 -4.84
N GLY A 173 1.93 18.49 -5.90
CA GLY A 173 1.47 18.58 -7.29
C GLY A 173 0.97 17.24 -7.85
N MET A 174 1.28 16.13 -7.19
CA MET A 174 0.81 14.80 -7.56
C MET A 174 -0.55 14.52 -6.89
N THR A 175 -1.59 15.24 -7.29
CA THR A 175 -2.91 15.24 -6.61
C THR A 175 -3.61 13.88 -6.58
N TRP A 176 -3.18 12.93 -7.42
CA TRP A 176 -3.61 11.53 -7.37
C TRP A 176 -3.03 10.74 -6.17
N ILE A 177 -2.02 11.30 -5.49
CA ILE A 177 -1.46 10.81 -4.23
C ILE A 177 -2.07 11.63 -3.08
N ALA A 178 -3.26 11.23 -2.66
CA ALA A 178 -3.96 11.98 -1.62
C ALA A 178 -3.19 11.96 -0.29
N PRO A 179 -3.10 13.11 0.42
CA PRO A 179 -2.58 13.13 1.79
C PRO A 179 -3.43 12.27 2.72
N VAL A 180 -2.80 11.61 3.70
CA VAL A 180 -3.52 10.81 4.72
C VAL A 180 -4.62 11.62 5.41
N ALA A 181 -4.39 12.91 5.68
CA ALA A 181 -5.37 13.81 6.26
C ALA A 181 -6.64 13.99 5.40
N ALA A 182 -6.53 13.88 4.05
CA ALA A 182 -7.69 14.01 3.17
C ALA A 182 -8.71 12.87 3.34
N THR A 183 -8.29 11.74 3.91
CA THR A 183 -9.14 10.56 4.15
C THR A 183 -9.45 10.31 5.63
N SER A 184 -9.05 11.22 6.52
CA SER A 184 -9.13 11.06 8.00
C SER A 184 -10.52 10.62 8.47
N LYS A 185 -11.57 11.28 8.00
CA LYS A 185 -12.94 10.96 8.41
C LYS A 185 -13.46 9.64 7.81
N ILE A 186 -13.04 9.30 6.60
CA ILE A 186 -13.39 8.01 5.96
C ILE A 186 -12.75 6.87 6.75
N ILE A 187 -11.47 6.99 7.09
CA ILE A 187 -10.73 6.01 7.89
C ILE A 187 -11.41 5.85 9.26
N GLN A 188 -11.74 6.96 9.92
CA GLN A 188 -12.45 6.93 11.19
C GLN A 188 -13.82 6.25 11.08
N MET A 189 -14.57 6.52 10.03
CA MET A 189 -15.86 5.85 9.78
C MET A 189 -15.70 4.35 9.58
N MET A 190 -14.72 3.92 8.78
CA MET A 190 -14.42 2.50 8.56
C MET A 190 -14.00 1.81 9.87
N TYR A 191 -13.19 2.48 10.69
CA TYR A 191 -12.82 1.99 12.01
C TYR A 191 -14.05 1.78 12.90
N LEU A 192 -14.91 2.78 13.02
CA LEU A 192 -16.12 2.71 13.86
C LEU A 192 -17.09 1.60 13.41
N GLN A 193 -17.20 1.33 12.12
CA GLN A 193 -18.03 0.26 11.56
C GLN A 193 -17.51 -1.15 11.90
N ASN A 194 -16.20 -1.31 12.09
CA ASN A 194 -15.56 -2.61 12.22
C ASN A 194 -15.06 -2.92 13.64
N VAL A 195 -14.71 -1.92 14.44
CA VAL A 195 -14.09 -2.12 15.75
C VAL A 195 -14.94 -2.94 16.72
N GLY A 196 -16.27 -2.82 16.69
CA GLY A 196 -17.16 -3.61 17.52
C GLY A 196 -17.10 -5.11 17.20
N LYS A 197 -17.05 -5.45 15.92
CA LYS A 197 -16.89 -6.84 15.45
C LYS A 197 -15.52 -7.39 15.83
N PHE A 198 -14.47 -6.58 15.66
CA PHE A 198 -13.10 -6.94 16.03
C PHE A 198 -13.02 -7.26 17.53
N ILE A 199 -13.53 -6.38 18.41
CA ILE A 199 -13.53 -6.62 19.86
C ILE A 199 -14.29 -7.90 20.19
N SER A 200 -15.47 -8.11 19.60
CA SER A 200 -16.29 -9.30 19.86
C SER A 200 -15.60 -10.59 19.43
N ALA A 201 -14.92 -10.58 18.29
CA ALA A 201 -14.21 -11.75 17.76
C ALA A 201 -12.93 -12.09 18.57
N ASN A 202 -12.33 -11.10 19.23
CA ASN A 202 -11.04 -11.25 19.93
C ASN A 202 -11.15 -11.00 21.45
N LYS A 203 -12.35 -11.07 22.03
CA LYS A 203 -12.62 -10.71 23.44
C LYS A 203 -11.75 -11.46 24.47
N ASP A 204 -11.38 -12.71 24.15
CA ASP A 204 -10.64 -13.58 25.04
C ASP A 204 -9.12 -13.44 24.89
N THR A 205 -8.65 -12.70 23.87
CA THR A 205 -7.22 -12.51 23.56
C THR A 205 -6.74 -11.07 23.73
N LEU A 206 -7.67 -10.11 23.70
CA LEU A 206 -7.34 -8.69 23.86
C LEU A 206 -6.99 -8.36 25.33
N SER A 207 -5.82 -7.80 25.56
CA SER A 207 -5.43 -7.24 26.84
C SER A 207 -6.27 -5.98 27.17
N GLU A 208 -6.31 -5.61 28.46
CA GLU A 208 -6.97 -4.38 28.92
C GLU A 208 -6.39 -3.13 28.22
N ARG A 209 -5.07 -3.09 28.02
CA ARG A 209 -4.39 -2.00 27.28
C ARG A 209 -4.87 -1.89 25.85
N GLN A 210 -5.00 -3.01 25.15
CA GLN A 210 -5.51 -3.01 23.77
C GLN A 210 -6.97 -2.56 23.70
N LEU A 211 -7.81 -2.95 24.66
CA LEU A 211 -9.18 -2.47 24.77
C LEU A 211 -9.24 -0.96 25.05
N GLN A 212 -8.39 -0.44 25.93
CA GLN A 212 -8.28 1.00 26.18
C GLN A 212 -7.88 1.76 24.90
N LEU A 213 -6.90 1.25 24.15
CA LEU A 213 -6.49 1.83 22.87
C LEU A 213 -7.64 1.83 21.84
N THR A 214 -8.40 0.74 21.71
CA THR A 214 -9.55 0.73 20.80
C THR A 214 -10.59 1.78 21.19
N GLN A 215 -10.85 2.01 22.47
CA GLN A 215 -11.76 3.06 22.91
C GLN A 215 -11.21 4.46 22.64
N TRP A 216 -9.90 4.66 22.87
CA TRP A 216 -9.24 5.92 22.59
C TRP A 216 -9.33 6.27 21.09
N PHE A 217 -9.06 5.31 20.20
CA PHE A 217 -9.17 5.52 18.75
C PHE A 217 -10.60 5.84 18.27
N LYS A 218 -11.65 5.34 18.94
CA LYS A 218 -13.03 5.71 18.61
C LYS A 218 -13.27 7.22 18.70
N VAL A 219 -12.59 7.89 19.60
CA VAL A 219 -12.77 9.32 19.86
C VAL A 219 -11.72 10.16 19.13
N ASN A 220 -10.47 9.68 19.08
CA ASN A 220 -9.32 10.51 18.70
C ASN A 220 -8.73 10.14 17.32
N GLY A 221 -9.17 9.05 16.69
CA GLY A 221 -8.54 8.54 15.47
C GLY A 221 -8.54 9.54 14.32
N GLN A 222 -9.63 10.29 14.12
CA GLN A 222 -9.69 11.33 13.10
C GLN A 222 -8.67 12.44 13.38
N ALA A 223 -8.68 12.98 14.62
CA ALA A 223 -7.77 14.06 15.00
C ALA A 223 -6.30 13.64 14.93
N LEU A 224 -5.99 12.39 15.29
CA LEU A 224 -4.65 11.83 15.11
C LEU A 224 -4.20 11.87 13.66
N THR A 225 -5.05 11.39 12.74
CA THR A 225 -4.74 11.38 11.30
C THR A 225 -4.58 12.79 10.74
N GLU A 226 -5.35 13.76 11.23
CA GLU A 226 -5.24 15.16 10.83
C GLU A 226 -3.91 15.78 11.30
N ILE A 227 -3.52 15.56 12.57
CA ILE A 227 -2.24 16.02 13.11
C ILE A 227 -1.05 15.41 12.37
N GLN A 228 -1.11 14.11 12.06
CA GLN A 228 -0.10 13.44 11.27
C GLN A 228 0.05 14.05 9.86
N GLY A 229 -1.02 14.62 9.30
CA GLY A 229 -0.97 15.32 8.01
C GLY A 229 -0.29 16.69 8.05
N GLU A 230 -0.02 17.25 9.23
CA GLU A 230 0.69 18.54 9.41
C GLU A 230 2.21 18.38 9.42
N GLU A 231 2.72 17.17 9.59
CA GLU A 231 4.15 16.88 9.57
C GLU A 231 4.71 16.89 8.14
N SER A 232 6.05 16.95 8.04
CA SER A 232 6.74 16.91 6.75
C SER A 232 6.38 15.63 5.99
N PRO A 233 5.62 15.71 4.89
CA PRO A 233 5.17 14.52 4.19
C PRO A 233 6.29 13.89 3.39
N THR A 234 6.22 12.58 3.26
CA THR A 234 6.91 11.81 2.24
C THR A 234 5.90 10.98 1.44
N LEU A 235 6.35 10.30 0.41
CA LEU A 235 5.55 9.29 -0.28
C LEU A 235 5.48 8.05 0.61
N LEU A 236 4.26 7.55 0.85
CA LEU A 236 3.99 6.33 1.59
C LEU A 236 3.53 5.23 0.65
N HIS A 237 3.95 4.01 0.92
CA HIS A 237 3.37 2.82 0.31
C HIS A 237 1.93 2.58 0.84
N GLY A 238 1.71 2.82 2.13
CA GLY A 238 0.42 2.71 2.81
C GLY A 238 -0.01 1.29 3.18
N ASP A 239 0.67 0.26 2.66
CA ASP A 239 0.51 -1.16 3.04
C ASP A 239 1.89 -1.84 3.10
N PHE A 240 2.82 -1.21 3.82
CA PHE A 240 4.22 -1.65 3.92
C PHE A 240 4.35 -2.85 4.85
N ARG A 241 3.96 -4.03 4.37
CA ARG A 241 3.98 -5.30 5.11
C ARG A 241 4.78 -6.37 4.40
N LEU A 242 5.17 -7.41 5.12
CA LEU A 242 6.04 -8.47 4.57
C LEU A 242 5.45 -9.16 3.33
N ASP A 243 4.13 -9.38 3.28
CA ASP A 243 3.49 -10.00 2.11
C ASP A 243 3.60 -9.15 0.83
N ASN A 244 3.97 -7.87 0.94
CA ASN A 244 4.20 -6.95 -0.17
C ASN A 244 5.69 -6.71 -0.46
N ILE A 245 6.57 -7.49 0.17
CA ILE A 245 8.02 -7.40 0.02
C ILE A 245 8.57 -8.72 -0.50
N CYS A 246 9.51 -8.67 -1.43
CA CYS A 246 10.37 -9.80 -1.72
C CYS A 246 11.85 -9.41 -1.65
N PHE A 247 12.67 -10.42 -1.41
CA PHE A 247 14.10 -10.32 -1.17
C PHE A 247 14.86 -10.90 -2.35
N ASP A 248 15.73 -10.11 -2.96
CA ASP A 248 16.75 -10.55 -3.90
C ASP A 248 18.02 -10.87 -3.10
N ASP A 249 18.08 -12.08 -2.51
CA ASP A 249 19.19 -12.48 -1.66
C ASP A 249 20.53 -12.48 -2.41
N ALA A 250 20.53 -12.60 -3.74
CA ALA A 250 21.74 -12.56 -4.55
C ALA A 250 22.32 -11.15 -4.66
N LYS A 251 21.49 -10.12 -4.62
CA LYS A 251 21.92 -8.72 -4.70
C LYS A 251 21.91 -8.01 -3.35
N GLY A 252 21.30 -8.61 -2.35
CA GLY A 252 21.06 -7.95 -1.08
C GLY A 252 20.09 -6.77 -1.22
N GLU A 253 19.04 -6.91 -2.02
CA GLU A 253 18.03 -5.87 -2.27
C GLU A 253 16.64 -6.38 -1.90
N ILE A 254 15.76 -5.44 -1.51
CA ILE A 254 14.35 -5.73 -1.40
C ILE A 254 13.60 -5.16 -2.62
N MET A 255 12.48 -5.79 -2.96
CA MET A 255 11.50 -5.27 -3.91
C MET A 255 10.17 -5.06 -3.21
N LEU A 256 9.54 -3.93 -3.48
CA LEU A 256 8.24 -3.55 -2.92
C LEU A 256 7.19 -3.55 -4.03
N PHE A 257 6.06 -4.19 -3.79
CA PHE A 257 4.97 -4.31 -4.77
C PHE A 257 3.61 -4.07 -4.10
N ASP A 258 2.54 -4.01 -4.88
CA ASP A 258 1.17 -3.70 -4.46
C ASP A 258 0.97 -2.24 -3.99
N TRP A 259 1.16 -1.30 -4.92
CA TRP A 259 1.12 0.14 -4.71
C TRP A 259 -0.31 0.75 -4.69
N GLN A 260 -1.32 -0.04 -4.37
CA GLN A 260 -2.73 0.37 -4.42
C GLN A 260 -3.11 1.40 -3.35
N THR A 261 -2.44 1.37 -2.20
CA THR A 261 -2.79 2.18 -1.02
C THR A 261 -1.92 3.42 -0.85
N MET A 262 -1.11 3.73 -1.85
CA MET A 262 -0.23 4.89 -1.84
C MET A 262 -0.91 6.18 -1.36
N SER A 263 -0.18 6.95 -0.55
CA SER A 263 -0.61 8.23 -0.01
C SER A 263 0.60 9.11 0.30
N SER A 264 0.38 10.34 0.73
CA SER A 264 1.43 11.18 1.29
C SER A 264 1.17 11.45 2.76
N GLY A 265 2.24 11.42 3.58
CA GLY A 265 2.14 11.59 5.02
C GLY A 265 3.48 11.35 5.71
N PRO A 266 3.52 11.29 7.07
CA PRO A 266 4.74 11.04 7.81
C PRO A 266 5.24 9.61 7.59
N GLY A 267 6.52 9.44 7.25
CA GLY A 267 7.14 8.13 6.98
C GLY A 267 7.04 7.13 8.14
N GLY A 268 6.86 7.64 9.37
CA GLY A 268 6.59 6.82 10.55
C GLY A 268 5.34 5.93 10.45
N LEU A 269 4.39 6.22 9.56
CA LEU A 269 3.21 5.38 9.36
C LEU A 269 3.58 4.03 8.73
N ASP A 270 4.35 4.03 7.64
CA ASP A 270 4.82 2.78 7.02
C ASP A 270 5.77 2.02 7.95
N MET A 271 6.67 2.74 8.65
CA MET A 271 7.58 2.14 9.62
C MET A 271 6.81 1.44 10.76
N ALA A 272 5.85 2.12 11.37
CA ALA A 272 5.07 1.56 12.47
C ALA A 272 4.23 0.36 11.99
N TYR A 273 3.64 0.45 10.80
CA TYR A 273 2.88 -0.65 10.21
C TYR A 273 3.76 -1.88 9.98
N PHE A 274 4.92 -1.70 9.37
CA PHE A 274 5.88 -2.78 9.14
C PHE A 274 6.34 -3.41 10.46
N LEU A 275 6.84 -2.62 11.42
CA LEU A 275 7.35 -3.14 12.70
C LEU A 275 6.28 -3.85 13.51
N SER A 276 5.05 -3.34 13.53
CA SER A 276 3.94 -3.95 14.30
C SER A 276 3.58 -5.35 13.82
N ALA A 277 3.91 -5.67 12.57
CA ALA A 277 3.52 -6.91 11.92
C ALA A 277 4.71 -7.86 11.65
N ALA A 278 5.93 -7.31 11.46
CA ALA A 278 7.12 -8.08 11.18
C ALA A 278 7.80 -8.66 12.43
N LEU A 279 7.63 -8.00 13.58
CA LEU A 279 8.29 -8.40 14.82
C LEU A 279 7.48 -9.44 15.60
N PRO A 280 8.17 -10.40 16.26
CA PRO A 280 7.51 -11.34 17.16
C PRO A 280 6.74 -10.64 18.30
N VAL A 281 5.63 -11.22 18.69
CA VAL A 281 4.88 -10.76 19.87
C VAL A 281 5.77 -10.83 21.11
N GLY A 282 5.81 -9.72 21.87
CA GLY A 282 6.63 -9.61 23.05
C GLY A 282 8.07 -9.15 22.80
N THR A 283 8.39 -8.70 21.58
CA THR A 283 9.69 -8.05 21.32
C THR A 283 9.92 -6.92 22.32
N ALA A 284 11.11 -6.91 22.94
CA ALA A 284 11.48 -5.94 23.96
C ALA A 284 11.47 -4.50 23.42
N GLU A 285 11.05 -3.55 24.24
CA GLU A 285 10.94 -2.13 23.86
C GLU A 285 12.30 -1.55 23.44
N GLU A 286 13.39 -1.95 24.10
CA GLU A 286 14.73 -1.54 23.74
C GLU A 286 15.09 -1.92 22.30
N LYS A 287 14.65 -3.11 21.88
CA LYS A 287 14.88 -3.60 20.51
C LYS A 287 14.05 -2.81 19.49
N ILE A 288 12.82 -2.49 19.81
CA ILE A 288 11.97 -1.63 18.98
C ILE A 288 12.60 -0.25 18.81
N ASN A 289 13.09 0.34 19.92
CA ASN A 289 13.75 1.65 19.90
C ASN A 289 15.07 1.63 19.09
N GLU A 290 15.83 0.53 19.15
CA GLU A 290 17.02 0.33 18.30
C GLU A 290 16.66 0.37 16.80
N LEU A 291 15.59 -0.33 16.40
CA LEU A 291 15.12 -0.38 15.03
C LEU A 291 14.58 0.97 14.54
N ILE A 292 13.84 1.70 15.39
CA ILE A 292 13.38 3.07 15.10
C ILE A 292 14.59 4.00 14.91
N SER A 293 15.60 3.88 15.78
CA SER A 293 16.83 4.68 15.68
C SER A 293 17.59 4.37 14.39
N LEU A 294 17.66 3.10 13.98
CA LEU A 294 18.27 2.70 12.71
C LEU A 294 17.57 3.38 11.51
N TYR A 295 16.24 3.36 11.49
CA TYR A 295 15.47 4.03 10.44
C TYR A 295 15.74 5.55 10.42
N HIS A 296 15.78 6.21 11.59
CA HIS A 296 16.10 7.63 11.70
C HIS A 296 17.52 7.95 11.20
N GLU A 297 18.52 7.17 11.58
CA GLU A 297 19.90 7.36 11.09
C GLU A 297 20.00 7.14 9.58
N ALA A 298 19.29 6.16 9.03
CA ALA A 298 19.21 5.96 7.59
C ALA A 298 18.55 7.15 6.86
N LEU A 299 17.48 7.74 7.41
CA LEU A 299 16.87 8.97 6.88
C LEU A 299 17.85 10.17 6.91
N LYS A 300 18.60 10.33 8.00
CA LYS A 300 19.63 11.37 8.09
C LYS A 300 20.72 11.18 7.03
N ALA A 301 21.10 9.95 6.74
CA ALA A 301 22.07 9.63 5.68
C ALA A 301 21.56 10.06 4.29
N GLU A 302 20.24 10.05 4.06
CA GLU A 302 19.60 10.60 2.86
C GLU A 302 19.45 12.14 2.89
N GLY A 303 20.01 12.81 3.90
CA GLY A 303 19.98 14.27 4.03
C GLY A 303 18.71 14.84 4.68
N VAL A 304 17.84 13.99 5.22
CA VAL A 304 16.62 14.43 5.91
C VAL A 304 16.98 15.07 7.25
N LYS A 305 16.49 16.29 7.50
CA LYS A 305 16.64 16.97 8.77
C LYS A 305 15.48 16.57 9.69
N ILE A 306 15.75 15.65 10.60
CA ILE A 306 14.81 15.23 11.65
C ILE A 306 15.26 15.89 12.95
N SER A 307 14.35 16.61 13.63
CA SER A 307 14.57 17.04 15.02
C SER A 307 14.57 15.80 15.93
N ALA A 308 15.48 15.78 16.88
CA ALA A 308 15.56 14.72 17.88
C ALA A 308 14.32 14.73 18.79
#